data_96d2f3bcffd4e46978d8b4681b3f7136
#
_entry.id   96d2f3bcffd4e46978d8b4681b3f7136
#
_cell.length_a   1.000
_cell.length_b   1.000
_cell.length_c   1.000
_cell.angle_alpha   90.00
_cell.angle_beta   90.00
_cell.angle_gamma   90.00
#
_symmetry.space_group_name_H-M   'P 1'
#
loop_
_entity.id
_entity.type
_entity.pdbx_description
1 polymer ?
#
loop_
_entity_poly.entity_id
_entity_poly.type
_entity_poly.pdbx_seq_one_letter_code
_entity_poly.pdbx_strand_id
1 'polypeptide(L)'
;MAQSAPVKTSDFSGFVPAEQAGPIFEKAAQMSVVQQLVPRVPLGLTGTSIPVITGLPSAGWVDEGDTKPASAGSMTLKTLTPKKLAAIMVTSAEVVRLNPAQFIDQMTNSFARTFALAFDRAALHDQGPDGTGGGGPFATFLDQTTKAVEIGGSSQALGGIHGDL
;
A
#
# COMPACT_ATOMS: atom_id res chain seq x y z
N MET A 1 3.33 14.67 -38.04
CA MET A 1 3.48 13.24 -37.84
C MET A 1 2.26 12.75 -37.08
N ALA A 2 1.48 11.85 -37.66
CA ALA A 2 0.28 11.33 -37.02
C ALA A 2 0.68 10.44 -35.86
N GLN A 3 0.19 10.73 -34.68
CA GLN A 3 0.36 9.91 -33.50
C GLN A 3 -0.41 8.60 -33.74
N SER A 4 0.28 7.49 -33.87
CA SER A 4 -0.36 6.18 -34.00
C SER A 4 -1.22 5.90 -32.77
N ALA A 5 -2.36 5.25 -32.99
CA ALA A 5 -3.30 4.88 -31.93
C ALA A 5 -2.58 4.21 -30.74
N PRO A 6 -3.02 4.44 -29.50
CA PRO A 6 -2.39 3.85 -28.34
C PRO A 6 -2.46 2.33 -28.42
N VAL A 7 -1.32 1.69 -28.33
CA VAL A 7 -1.18 0.22 -28.36
C VAL A 7 -1.92 -0.34 -27.14
N LYS A 8 -2.86 -1.24 -27.38
CA LYS A 8 -3.69 -1.84 -26.32
C LYS A 8 -2.97 -3.06 -25.72
N THR A 9 -3.33 -3.41 -24.50
CA THR A 9 -2.81 -4.58 -23.80
C THR A 9 -3.06 -5.89 -24.58
N SER A 10 -4.10 -5.93 -25.41
CA SER A 10 -4.40 -7.05 -26.32
C SER A 10 -3.33 -7.27 -27.39
N ASP A 11 -2.57 -6.24 -27.74
CA ASP A 11 -1.54 -6.32 -28.78
C ASP A 11 -0.23 -6.93 -28.24
N PHE A 12 -0.14 -7.08 -26.91
CA PHE A 12 0.99 -7.67 -26.18
C PHE A 12 0.67 -8.99 -25.46
N SER A 13 -0.43 -9.65 -25.83
CA SER A 13 -0.91 -10.87 -25.15
C SER A 13 0.05 -12.08 -25.16
N GLY A 14 1.27 -11.91 -25.65
CA GLY A 14 2.32 -12.93 -25.61
C GLY A 14 3.68 -12.40 -25.17
N PHE A 15 3.80 -11.13 -24.78
CA PHE A 15 5.10 -10.47 -24.71
C PHE A 15 5.72 -10.34 -23.30
N VAL A 16 4.96 -10.53 -22.24
CA VAL A 16 5.51 -10.58 -20.89
C VAL A 16 4.96 -11.83 -20.19
N PRO A 17 5.70 -12.93 -20.18
CA PRO A 17 5.34 -14.08 -19.36
C PRO A 17 5.21 -13.61 -17.90
N ALA A 18 4.15 -14.04 -17.23
CA ALA A 18 3.91 -13.72 -15.81
C ALA A 18 5.10 -14.09 -14.90
N GLU A 19 5.88 -15.08 -15.32
CA GLU A 19 7.11 -15.53 -14.66
C GLU A 19 8.21 -14.45 -14.61
N GLN A 20 8.31 -13.55 -15.60
CA GLN A 20 9.33 -12.50 -15.61
C GLN A 20 8.96 -11.29 -14.74
N ALA A 21 7.69 -11.08 -14.48
CA ALA A 21 7.24 -9.99 -13.60
C ALA A 21 7.32 -10.36 -12.11
N GLY A 22 7.28 -11.64 -11.78
CA GLY A 22 7.31 -12.13 -10.39
C GLY A 22 8.46 -11.56 -9.56
N PRO A 23 9.73 -11.66 -9.99
CA PRO A 23 10.88 -11.15 -9.24
C PRO A 23 10.84 -9.65 -8.97
N ILE A 24 10.25 -8.84 -9.88
CA ILE A 24 10.09 -7.40 -9.68
C ILE A 24 9.12 -7.11 -8.56
N PHE A 25 7.98 -7.81 -8.54
CA PHE A 25 6.96 -7.63 -7.50
C PHE A 25 7.40 -8.14 -6.13
N GLU A 26 8.16 -9.23 -6.09
CA GLU A 26 8.75 -9.72 -4.84
C GLU A 26 9.76 -8.70 -4.25
N LYS A 27 10.64 -8.15 -5.07
CA LYS A 27 11.55 -7.08 -4.65
C LYS A 27 10.81 -5.80 -4.24
N ALA A 28 9.78 -5.41 -4.96
CA ALA A 28 8.95 -4.26 -4.61
C ALA A 28 8.29 -4.45 -3.24
N ALA A 29 7.79 -5.66 -2.98
CA ALA A 29 7.19 -5.99 -1.69
C ALA A 29 8.21 -5.97 -0.52
N GLN A 30 9.46 -6.32 -0.78
CA GLN A 30 10.54 -6.22 0.20
C GLN A 30 11.00 -4.78 0.45
N MET A 31 10.82 -3.88 -0.51
CA MET A 31 11.22 -2.47 -0.41
C MET A 31 10.11 -1.58 0.14
N SER A 32 8.84 -1.99 0.07
CA SER A 32 7.70 -1.24 0.56
C SER A 32 7.55 -1.38 2.07
N VAL A 33 7.51 -0.28 2.78
CA VAL A 33 7.31 -0.24 4.25
C VAL A 33 5.92 -0.73 4.62
N VAL A 34 4.91 -0.27 3.91
CA VAL A 34 3.51 -0.67 4.16
C VAL A 34 3.32 -2.17 3.97
N GLN A 35 3.87 -2.74 2.90
CA GLN A 35 3.73 -4.17 2.62
C GLN A 35 4.47 -5.08 3.61
N GLN A 36 5.47 -4.56 4.32
CA GLN A 36 6.17 -5.29 5.37
C GLN A 36 5.40 -5.26 6.70
N LEU A 37 4.71 -4.16 7.00
CA LEU A 37 4.04 -3.95 8.28
C LEU A 37 2.61 -4.51 8.31
N VAL A 38 1.92 -4.54 7.15
CA VAL A 38 0.50 -4.89 7.08
C VAL A 38 0.32 -6.34 6.59
N PRO A 39 -0.56 -7.13 7.22
CA PRO A 39 -0.86 -8.48 6.76
C PRO A 39 -1.47 -8.46 5.35
N ARG A 40 -1.06 -9.40 4.52
CA ARG A 40 -1.55 -9.52 3.14
C ARG A 40 -2.85 -10.28 3.08
N VAL A 41 -3.81 -9.73 2.35
CA VAL A 41 -5.09 -10.37 2.07
C VAL A 41 -5.14 -10.71 0.57
N PRO A 42 -5.43 -11.95 0.19
CA PRO A 42 -5.58 -12.31 -1.22
C PRO A 42 -6.78 -11.57 -1.82
N LEU A 43 -6.57 -10.91 -2.94
CA LEU A 43 -7.57 -10.09 -3.61
C LEU A 43 -7.89 -10.71 -4.98
N GLY A 44 -9.17 -11.03 -5.22
CA GLY A 44 -9.65 -11.46 -6.53
C GLY A 44 -9.77 -10.29 -7.51
N LEU A 45 -9.85 -10.58 -8.80
CA LEU A 45 -9.98 -9.57 -9.87
C LEU A 45 -11.26 -8.71 -9.74
N THR A 46 -12.31 -9.26 -9.16
CA THR A 46 -13.59 -8.58 -8.90
C THR A 46 -13.65 -7.84 -7.57
N GLY A 47 -12.59 -7.94 -6.76
CA GLY A 47 -12.56 -7.43 -5.39
C GLY A 47 -12.97 -8.49 -4.38
N THR A 48 -12.77 -8.16 -3.10
CA THR A 48 -13.11 -9.04 -1.98
C THR A 48 -13.66 -8.18 -0.84
N SER A 49 -14.75 -8.63 -0.20
CA SER A 49 -15.27 -8.00 1.00
C SER A 49 -14.72 -8.69 2.23
N ILE A 50 -14.13 -7.91 3.14
CA ILE A 50 -13.59 -8.40 4.40
C ILE A 50 -14.39 -7.83 5.57
N PRO A 51 -14.69 -8.65 6.59
CA PRO A 51 -15.29 -8.16 7.82
C PRO A 51 -14.23 -7.44 8.67
N VAL A 52 -14.53 -6.24 9.11
CA VAL A 52 -13.70 -5.46 10.02
C VAL A 52 -14.44 -5.25 11.32
N ILE A 53 -13.80 -5.57 12.44
CA ILE A 53 -14.34 -5.32 13.78
C ILE A 53 -14.27 -3.83 14.06
N THR A 54 -15.40 -3.19 14.28
CA THR A 54 -15.52 -1.75 14.55
C THR A 54 -15.76 -1.44 16.02
N GLY A 55 -16.24 -2.41 16.79
CA GLY A 55 -16.44 -2.29 18.22
C GLY A 55 -15.99 -3.54 18.96
N LEU A 56 -15.13 -3.37 19.94
CA LEU A 56 -14.70 -4.45 20.84
C LEU A 56 -15.69 -4.58 21.99
N PRO A 57 -15.96 -5.81 22.46
CA PRO A 57 -16.71 -6.01 23.69
C PRO A 57 -15.93 -5.44 24.89
N SER A 58 -16.65 -4.89 25.86
CA SER A 58 -16.05 -4.41 27.10
C SER A 58 -15.86 -5.56 28.09
N ALA A 59 -14.73 -5.56 28.79
CA ALA A 59 -14.47 -6.45 29.90
C ALA A 59 -14.42 -5.65 31.21
N GLY A 60 -14.97 -6.20 32.29
CA GLY A 60 -14.91 -5.60 33.63
C GLY A 60 -14.54 -6.64 34.69
N TRP A 61 -13.88 -6.18 35.74
CA TRP A 61 -13.66 -6.99 36.93
C TRP A 61 -14.98 -7.05 37.71
N VAL A 62 -15.39 -8.25 38.13
CA VAL A 62 -16.63 -8.47 38.87
C VAL A 62 -16.32 -9.36 40.07
N ASP A 63 -16.93 -9.06 41.20
CA ASP A 63 -16.85 -9.89 42.40
C ASP A 63 -17.79 -11.08 42.33
N GLU A 64 -17.61 -12.03 43.24
CA GLU A 64 -18.45 -13.23 43.28
C GLU A 64 -19.90 -12.87 43.57
N GLY A 65 -20.80 -13.23 42.64
CA GLY A 65 -22.25 -12.95 42.73
C GLY A 65 -22.70 -11.67 42.02
N ASP A 66 -21.78 -10.85 41.50
CA ASP A 66 -22.13 -9.60 40.81
C ASP A 66 -22.55 -9.83 39.34
N THR A 67 -23.32 -8.87 38.83
CA THR A 67 -23.80 -8.89 37.44
C THR A 67 -22.62 -8.62 36.48
N LYS A 68 -22.40 -9.54 35.55
CA LYS A 68 -21.38 -9.44 34.52
C LYS A 68 -21.75 -8.36 33.48
N PRO A 69 -20.80 -7.47 33.07
CA PRO A 69 -21.07 -6.47 32.06
C PRO A 69 -21.39 -7.14 30.72
N ALA A 70 -22.57 -6.86 30.17
CA ALA A 70 -22.95 -7.30 28.85
C ALA A 70 -22.58 -6.21 27.84
N SER A 71 -21.84 -6.58 26.81
CA SER A 71 -21.49 -5.66 25.71
C SER A 71 -21.62 -6.38 24.37
N ALA A 72 -22.02 -5.63 23.34
CA ALA A 72 -22.11 -6.13 21.98
C ALA A 72 -20.88 -5.66 21.19
N GLY A 73 -20.27 -6.59 20.46
CA GLY A 73 -19.29 -6.27 19.44
C GLY A 73 -19.98 -5.81 18.15
N SER A 74 -19.36 -4.96 17.38
CA SER A 74 -19.85 -4.55 16.07
C SER A 74 -18.85 -4.87 14.97
N MET A 75 -19.37 -5.25 13.78
CA MET A 75 -18.57 -5.56 12.59
C MET A 75 -19.14 -4.83 11.39
N THR A 76 -18.26 -4.40 10.50
CA THR A 76 -18.63 -3.76 9.23
C THR A 76 -17.90 -4.46 8.08
N LEU A 77 -18.58 -4.63 6.94
CA LEU A 77 -17.96 -5.14 5.73
C LEU A 77 -17.24 -4.01 4.99
N LYS A 78 -15.95 -4.18 4.73
CA LYS A 78 -15.17 -3.33 3.85
C LYS A 78 -14.89 -4.05 2.55
N THR A 79 -15.27 -3.44 1.42
CA THR A 79 -14.98 -3.98 0.08
C THR A 79 -13.66 -3.43 -0.40
N LEU A 80 -12.75 -4.35 -0.74
CA LEU A 80 -11.46 -4.05 -1.36
C LEU A 80 -11.60 -4.19 -2.87
N THR A 81 -11.26 -3.15 -3.62
CA THR A 81 -11.25 -3.17 -5.09
C THR A 81 -9.82 -3.16 -5.61
N PRO A 82 -9.48 -3.99 -6.60
CA PRO A 82 -8.14 -4.00 -7.17
C PRO A 82 -7.86 -2.68 -7.90
N LYS A 83 -6.64 -2.18 -7.77
CA LYS A 83 -6.13 -1.02 -8.48
C LYS A 83 -4.93 -1.44 -9.32
N LYS A 84 -4.79 -0.83 -10.50
CA LYS A 84 -3.71 -1.13 -11.43
C LYS A 84 -2.62 -0.08 -11.33
N LEU A 85 -1.38 -0.51 -11.12
CA LEU A 85 -0.19 0.32 -11.21
C LEU A 85 0.64 -0.16 -12.40
N ALA A 86 1.13 0.77 -13.21
CA ALA A 86 1.94 0.47 -14.38
C ALA A 86 3.07 1.50 -14.54
N ALA A 87 4.20 1.05 -15.05
CA ALA A 87 5.32 1.90 -15.43
C ALA A 87 5.88 1.43 -16.77
N ILE A 88 6.31 2.39 -17.59
CA ILE A 88 6.92 2.13 -18.90
C ILE A 88 8.24 2.88 -18.97
N MET A 89 9.28 2.18 -19.42
CA MET A 89 10.57 2.79 -19.74
C MET A 89 10.90 2.54 -21.20
N VAL A 90 11.28 3.59 -21.89
CA VAL A 90 11.71 3.51 -23.29
C VAL A 90 13.25 3.51 -23.34
N THR A 91 13.81 2.52 -24.01
CA THR A 91 15.26 2.42 -24.22
C THR A 91 15.56 2.00 -25.67
N SER A 92 16.79 2.28 -26.14
CA SER A 92 17.20 1.87 -27.48
C SER A 92 17.52 0.38 -27.56
N ALA A 93 17.31 -0.23 -28.73
CA ALA A 93 17.62 -1.62 -28.95
C ALA A 93 19.14 -1.93 -28.78
N GLU A 94 19.99 -0.96 -29.03
CA GLU A 94 21.44 -1.09 -28.85
C GLU A 94 21.81 -1.22 -27.37
N VAL A 95 21.22 -0.42 -26.49
CA VAL A 95 21.43 -0.51 -25.04
C VAL A 95 20.98 -1.88 -24.51
N VAL A 96 19.86 -2.40 -24.98
CA VAL A 96 19.37 -3.71 -24.56
C VAL A 96 20.33 -4.83 -25.04
N ARG A 97 20.84 -4.75 -26.28
CA ARG A 97 21.73 -5.76 -26.85
C ARG A 97 23.11 -5.76 -26.20
N LEU A 98 23.66 -4.59 -25.91
CA LEU A 98 24.98 -4.44 -25.31
C LEU A 98 24.96 -4.71 -23.80
N ASN A 99 23.79 -4.55 -23.17
CA ASN A 99 23.59 -4.69 -21.71
C ASN A 99 24.74 -4.07 -20.87
N PRO A 100 25.12 -2.79 -21.12
CA PRO A 100 26.26 -2.20 -20.45
C PRO A 100 26.04 -2.15 -18.95
N ALA A 101 27.07 -2.50 -18.17
CA ALA A 101 27.04 -2.45 -16.70
C ALA A 101 25.82 -3.13 -16.06
N GLN A 102 25.38 -4.26 -16.62
CA GLN A 102 24.18 -4.99 -16.13
C GLN A 102 22.93 -4.10 -16.12
N PHE A 103 22.73 -3.32 -17.16
CA PHE A 103 21.64 -2.37 -17.29
C PHE A 103 20.25 -2.97 -17.01
N ILE A 104 19.99 -4.19 -17.49
CA ILE A 104 18.70 -4.88 -17.29
C ILE A 104 18.44 -5.14 -15.80
N ASP A 105 19.45 -5.58 -15.05
CA ASP A 105 19.32 -5.84 -13.61
C ASP A 105 19.13 -4.57 -12.80
N GLN A 106 19.85 -3.50 -13.17
CA GLN A 106 19.66 -2.19 -12.55
C GLN A 106 18.26 -1.65 -12.82
N MET A 107 17.72 -1.85 -14.02
CA MET A 107 16.36 -1.45 -14.35
C MET A 107 15.32 -2.25 -13.57
N THR A 108 15.50 -3.54 -13.41
CA THR A 108 14.63 -4.38 -12.57
C THR A 108 14.56 -3.85 -11.14
N ASN A 109 15.68 -3.50 -10.55
CA ASN A 109 15.73 -2.92 -9.20
C ASN A 109 15.09 -1.52 -9.15
N SER A 110 15.29 -0.70 -10.19
CA SER A 110 14.68 0.62 -10.30
C SER A 110 13.15 0.54 -10.40
N PHE A 111 12.61 -0.37 -11.20
CA PHE A 111 11.17 -0.62 -11.27
C PHE A 111 10.60 -1.09 -9.94
N ALA A 112 11.26 -2.05 -9.29
CA ALA A 112 10.84 -2.55 -7.99
C ALA A 112 10.74 -1.41 -6.94
N ARG A 113 11.75 -0.53 -6.90
CA ARG A 113 11.74 0.64 -6.03
C ARG A 113 10.63 1.63 -6.39
N THR A 114 10.42 1.89 -7.67
CA THR A 114 9.37 2.80 -8.15
C THR A 114 7.99 2.30 -7.73
N PHE A 115 7.70 1.01 -7.90
CA PHE A 115 6.45 0.41 -7.48
C PHE A 115 6.26 0.44 -5.95
N ALA A 116 7.31 0.15 -5.18
CA ALA A 116 7.28 0.24 -3.73
C ALA A 116 6.94 1.66 -3.27
N LEU A 117 7.65 2.67 -3.78
CA LEU A 117 7.41 4.06 -3.43
C LEU A 117 6.02 4.55 -3.84
N ALA A 118 5.54 4.19 -5.03
CA ALA A 118 4.22 4.58 -5.50
C ALA A 118 3.12 3.98 -4.61
N PHE A 119 3.28 2.73 -4.19
CA PHE A 119 2.35 2.07 -3.29
C PHE A 119 2.35 2.72 -1.89
N ASP A 120 3.54 2.94 -1.31
CA ASP A 120 3.68 3.53 0.02
C ASP A 120 3.12 4.96 0.07
N ARG A 121 3.40 5.79 -0.93
CA ARG A 121 2.84 7.14 -1.05
C ARG A 121 1.31 7.14 -1.13
N ALA A 122 0.75 6.24 -1.93
CA ALA A 122 -0.71 6.12 -2.04
C ALA A 122 -1.35 5.62 -0.74
N ALA A 123 -0.75 4.65 -0.05
CA ALA A 123 -1.30 4.07 1.16
C ALA A 123 -1.17 4.99 2.38
N LEU A 124 -0.10 5.77 2.47
CA LEU A 124 0.16 6.65 3.60
C LEU A 124 -0.48 8.03 3.42
N HIS A 125 -0.36 8.64 2.24
CA HIS A 125 -0.59 10.07 2.02
C HIS A 125 -1.59 10.41 0.91
N ASP A 126 -2.26 9.44 0.28
CA ASP A 126 -3.09 9.64 -0.92
C ASP A 126 -2.35 10.39 -2.03
N GLN A 127 -1.07 10.11 -2.21
CA GLN A 127 -0.27 10.73 -3.25
C GLN A 127 -0.22 9.87 -4.51
N GLY A 128 -0.19 10.53 -5.65
CA GLY A 128 0.11 9.89 -6.93
C GLY A 128 1.56 9.36 -6.98
N PRO A 129 1.92 8.59 -8.02
CA PRO A 129 3.27 8.07 -8.20
C PRO A 129 4.36 9.16 -8.28
N ASP A 130 3.99 10.36 -8.71
CA ASP A 130 4.84 11.56 -8.80
C ASP A 130 5.06 12.25 -7.45
N GLY A 131 4.33 11.87 -6.41
CA GLY A 131 4.41 12.44 -5.07
C GLY A 131 3.55 13.69 -4.86
N THR A 132 2.65 14.01 -5.81
CA THR A 132 1.67 15.08 -5.62
C THR A 132 0.48 14.58 -4.81
N GLY A 133 -0.03 15.40 -3.88
CA GLY A 133 -1.16 15.05 -3.04
C GLY A 133 -2.48 14.99 -3.80
N GLY A 134 -3.43 14.15 -3.34
CA GLY A 134 -4.80 14.06 -3.88
C GLY A 134 -4.91 13.30 -5.20
N GLY A 135 -3.91 12.53 -5.60
CA GLY A 135 -3.92 11.73 -6.83
C GLY A 135 -3.77 10.22 -6.60
N GLY A 136 -3.90 9.77 -5.36
CA GLY A 136 -3.82 8.36 -5.01
C GLY A 136 -5.06 7.57 -5.41
N PRO A 137 -4.93 6.25 -5.58
CA PRO A 137 -6.03 5.39 -6.00
C PRO A 137 -6.94 4.95 -4.85
N PHE A 138 -6.61 5.27 -3.60
CA PHE A 138 -7.29 4.77 -2.41
C PHE A 138 -8.20 5.83 -1.80
N ALA A 139 -9.44 5.45 -1.48
CA ALA A 139 -10.40 6.35 -0.84
C ALA A 139 -10.08 6.59 0.66
N THR A 140 -9.28 5.70 1.26
CA THR A 140 -8.84 5.80 2.66
C THR A 140 -7.35 5.56 2.74
N PHE A 141 -6.64 6.40 3.46
CA PHE A 141 -5.19 6.37 3.64
C PHE A 141 -4.82 6.73 5.08
N LEU A 142 -3.59 6.48 5.49
CA LEU A 142 -3.19 6.56 6.89
C LEU A 142 -3.30 7.98 7.47
N ASP A 143 -2.91 9.00 6.72
CA ASP A 143 -2.96 10.40 7.18
C ASP A 143 -4.38 10.94 7.46
N GLN A 144 -5.42 10.21 7.05
CA GLN A 144 -6.80 10.53 7.42
C GLN A 144 -7.13 10.20 8.88
N THR A 145 -6.20 9.56 9.62
CA THR A 145 -6.45 9.23 11.02
C THR A 145 -6.59 10.49 11.86
N THR A 146 -7.63 10.52 12.71
CA THR A 146 -7.80 11.57 13.73
C THR A 146 -7.10 11.21 15.04
N LYS A 147 -6.54 9.98 15.13
CA LYS A 147 -5.78 9.51 16.28
C LYS A 147 -4.31 9.89 16.10
N ALA A 148 -3.99 11.14 16.35
CA ALA A 148 -2.63 11.65 16.33
C ALA A 148 -2.21 12.02 17.75
N VAL A 149 -0.94 11.75 18.08
CA VAL A 149 -0.31 12.24 19.31
C VAL A 149 0.60 13.40 18.92
N GLU A 150 0.29 14.60 19.43
CA GLU A 150 1.14 15.77 19.23
C GLU A 150 2.36 15.66 20.16
N ILE A 151 3.53 15.42 19.59
CA ILE A 151 4.77 15.35 20.33
C ILE A 151 5.16 16.75 20.81
N GLY A 152 5.30 16.93 22.14
CA GLY A 152 5.65 18.22 22.76
C GLY A 152 4.43 19.08 23.14
N GLY A 153 3.20 18.58 22.95
CA GLY A 153 1.97 19.25 23.38
C GLY A 153 1.73 19.19 24.89
N SER A 154 2.30 18.22 25.60
CA SER A 154 2.19 18.12 27.05
C SER A 154 3.09 19.16 27.75
N SER A 155 2.59 19.74 28.83
CA SER A 155 3.38 20.68 29.66
C SER A 155 4.65 20.00 30.18
N GLN A 156 5.76 20.71 30.23
CA GLN A 156 7.03 20.23 30.82
C GLN A 156 6.89 19.59 32.21
N ALA A 157 5.83 19.95 32.95
CA ALA A 157 5.50 19.37 34.24
C ALA A 157 5.13 17.86 34.18
N LEU A 158 4.73 17.36 33.01
CA LEU A 158 4.34 15.96 32.80
C LEU A 158 5.44 15.08 32.15
N GLY A 159 6.66 15.61 31.96
CA GLY A 159 7.80 14.81 31.48
C GLY A 159 8.06 14.85 29.99
N GLY A 160 7.51 15.80 29.24
CA GLY A 160 7.77 15.97 27.80
C GLY A 160 7.30 14.77 26.97
N ILE A 161 8.17 14.25 26.13
CA ILE A 161 7.87 13.11 25.21
C ILE A 161 7.28 11.88 25.94
N HIS A 162 7.68 11.63 27.19
CA HIS A 162 7.14 10.52 27.99
C HIS A 162 5.71 10.77 28.47
N GLY A 163 5.25 12.01 28.51
CA GLY A 163 3.87 12.35 28.83
C GLY A 163 2.92 12.32 27.64
N ASP A 164 3.46 12.29 26.42
CA ASP A 164 2.70 12.27 25.17
C ASP A 164 2.48 10.83 24.63
N LEU A 165 3.09 9.83 25.24
CA LEU A 165 2.94 8.40 24.94
C LEU A 165 2.05 7.72 25.98
#